data_4e2ef233e94dacbd2034e0965b7a4197
#
_entry.id   4e2ef233e94dacbd2034e0965b7a4197
#
_cell.length_a   1.000
_cell.length_b   1.000
_cell.length_c   1.000
_cell.angle_alpha   90.00
_cell.angle_beta   90.00
_cell.angle_gamma   90.00
#
_symmetry.space_group_name_H-M   'P 1'
#
loop_
_entity.id
_entity.type
_entity.pdbx_description
1 polymer ?
#
loop_
_entity_poly.entity_id
_entity_poly.type
_entity_poly.pdbx_seq_one_letter_code
_entity_poly.pdbx_strand_id
1 'polypeptide(L)'
;MTKQGKANTPAKQPTAVGKQKAKTQTGVAIISALLVVALSAILVSGILWRQQVQIRRIENQRLLSQAQWISRGALDWTRLILRSEADTSAGITYLGGVWSVPIARTRLSDFLGQIGEVRASEGASTYLSGSIEDAQSKFNLRNLVSSPAPGVLQVNVEQVQAFQRLLALLSLNSQLAKTAAVQIRDSLAQSATRFQTQTATTGGTAAPTLGGAIGGNTFTDKPGIDDSDSNPDIAPLQMTSVDSLLDVPGFTPDMVARLRPFVTYLPTTTAVNMNTAPAEVVAAVVPEMNLSAAQALVARRETVFFRNVGDVLLALQATGVQQTAIDQSLYDVNTSYFFIHGRVDHERAEVDRTTLVYRDALTHTTRIVRVQDQL
;
A
#
# COMPACT_ATOMS: atom_id res chain seq x y z
N MET A 1 -59.11 -105.37 39.27
CA MET A 1 -58.34 -106.13 40.31
C MET A 1 -57.27 -105.19 40.87
N THR A 2 -57.37 -104.95 42.16
CA THR A 2 -56.32 -104.74 43.15
C THR A 2 -55.32 -103.61 42.91
N LYS A 3 -54.98 -102.79 43.77
CA LYS A 3 -55.05 -102.52 45.24
C LYS A 3 -54.20 -101.23 45.49
N GLN A 4 -54.78 -100.33 46.16
CA GLN A 4 -54.28 -99.60 47.30
C GLN A 4 -52.72 -99.42 47.52
N GLY A 5 -52.38 -98.27 47.84
CA GLY A 5 -51.18 -97.90 48.57
C GLY A 5 -51.15 -96.43 48.95
N LYS A 6 -51.64 -96.14 50.17
CA LYS A 6 -51.46 -94.83 50.88
C LYS A 6 -50.03 -94.67 51.27
N ALA A 7 -49.50 -93.48 51.15
CA ALA A 7 -48.37 -93.09 51.98
C ALA A 7 -48.39 -91.54 52.20
N ASN A 8 -48.24 -91.21 53.45
CA ASN A 8 -48.33 -89.96 54.14
C ASN A 8 -47.39 -88.86 53.62
N THR A 9 -47.97 -87.69 53.63
CA THR A 9 -47.24 -86.40 53.47
C THR A 9 -46.75 -85.92 54.82
N PRO A 10 -45.55 -85.27 54.91
CA PRO A 10 -45.29 -84.29 55.95
C PRO A 10 -45.35 -82.87 55.36
N ALA A 11 -46.06 -82.04 56.07
CA ALA A 11 -46.27 -80.61 55.84
C ALA A 11 -44.93 -79.86 55.82
N LYS A 12 -44.68 -79.06 54.76
CA LYS A 12 -43.59 -78.15 54.65
C LYS A 12 -44.08 -76.75 55.12
N GLN A 13 -43.47 -76.22 56.18
CA GLN A 13 -43.71 -74.91 56.73
C GLN A 13 -43.36 -73.80 55.71
N PRO A 14 -44.07 -72.68 55.67
CA PRO A 14 -43.73 -71.53 54.84
C PRO A 14 -42.51 -70.76 55.42
N THR A 15 -41.45 -70.76 54.68
CA THR A 15 -40.27 -69.89 54.91
C THR A 15 -40.71 -68.38 54.73
N ALA A 16 -40.60 -67.63 55.79
CA ALA A 16 -40.84 -66.21 55.80
C ALA A 16 -39.76 -65.51 54.89
N VAL A 17 -40.24 -64.98 53.74
CA VAL A 17 -39.48 -64.09 52.88
C VAL A 17 -39.30 -62.77 53.61
N GLY A 18 -38.12 -62.56 54.11
CA GLY A 18 -37.72 -61.30 54.76
C GLY A 18 -37.86 -60.10 53.74
N LYS A 19 -38.81 -59.21 54.04
CA LYS A 19 -38.87 -57.94 53.33
C LYS A 19 -37.58 -57.17 53.66
N GLN A 20 -36.61 -57.17 52.70
CA GLN A 20 -35.53 -56.24 52.69
C GLN A 20 -36.16 -54.81 52.55
N LYS A 21 -36.04 -54.01 53.61
CA LYS A 21 -36.32 -52.59 53.56
C LYS A 21 -35.35 -51.95 52.57
N ALA A 22 -35.84 -51.54 51.42
CA ALA A 22 -35.12 -50.68 50.52
C ALA A 22 -34.72 -49.41 51.28
N LYS A 23 -33.44 -49.30 51.63
CA LYS A 23 -32.88 -48.08 52.16
C LYS A 23 -33.12 -46.97 51.13
N THR A 24 -33.87 -45.98 51.48
CA THR A 24 -34.18 -44.80 50.65
C THR A 24 -32.88 -44.08 50.30
N GLN A 25 -32.39 -44.29 49.03
CA GLN A 25 -31.25 -43.58 48.45
C GLN A 25 -31.66 -42.17 47.93
N THR A 26 -32.57 -41.48 48.62
CA THR A 26 -33.15 -40.18 48.24
C THR A 26 -32.06 -39.10 48.17
N GLY A 27 -31.03 -39.16 48.99
CA GLY A 27 -29.98 -38.18 49.03
C GLY A 27 -29.04 -38.25 47.80
N VAL A 28 -28.73 -39.46 47.33
CA VAL A 28 -27.85 -39.64 46.16
C VAL A 28 -28.55 -39.18 44.89
N ALA A 29 -29.85 -39.41 44.74
CA ALA A 29 -30.62 -38.96 43.58
C ALA A 29 -30.69 -37.41 43.49
N ILE A 30 -30.78 -36.71 44.61
CA ILE A 30 -30.76 -35.24 44.64
C ILE A 30 -29.40 -34.71 44.27
N ILE A 31 -28.32 -35.30 44.79
CA ILE A 31 -26.94 -34.86 44.47
C ILE A 31 -26.63 -35.13 43.01
N SER A 32 -27.00 -36.28 42.44
CA SER A 32 -26.80 -36.58 41.03
C SER A 32 -27.60 -35.64 40.11
N ALA A 33 -28.88 -35.32 40.49
CA ALA A 33 -29.67 -34.35 39.73
C ALA A 33 -29.05 -32.94 39.75
N LEU A 34 -28.60 -32.49 40.92
CA LEU A 34 -27.90 -31.19 41.02
C LEU A 34 -26.60 -31.17 40.22
N LEU A 35 -25.86 -32.27 40.25
CA LEU A 35 -24.60 -32.37 39.47
C LEU A 35 -24.88 -32.31 37.96
N VAL A 36 -25.90 -32.98 37.45
CA VAL A 36 -26.32 -32.93 36.03
C VAL A 36 -26.76 -31.50 35.68
N VAL A 37 -27.56 -30.84 36.53
CA VAL A 37 -27.97 -29.46 36.28
C VAL A 37 -26.78 -28.52 36.27
N ALA A 38 -25.86 -28.64 37.23
CA ALA A 38 -24.65 -27.82 37.29
C ALA A 38 -23.76 -28.03 36.06
N LEU A 39 -23.55 -29.27 35.65
CA LEU A 39 -22.78 -29.61 34.44
C LEU A 39 -23.47 -29.04 33.19
N SER A 40 -24.78 -29.19 33.06
CA SER A 40 -25.55 -28.65 31.94
C SER A 40 -25.48 -27.11 31.92
N ALA A 41 -25.57 -26.43 33.06
CA ALA A 41 -25.43 -24.98 33.14
C ALA A 41 -24.01 -24.52 32.68
N ILE A 42 -22.96 -25.22 33.10
CA ILE A 42 -21.59 -24.92 32.66
C ILE A 42 -21.44 -25.11 31.14
N LEU A 43 -21.96 -26.20 30.59
CA LEU A 43 -21.91 -26.47 29.14
C LEU A 43 -22.68 -25.40 28.35
N VAL A 44 -23.90 -25.06 28.76
CA VAL A 44 -24.71 -24.02 28.11
C VAL A 44 -24.01 -22.66 28.19
N SER A 45 -23.48 -22.29 29.35
CA SER A 45 -22.72 -21.04 29.52
C SER A 45 -21.48 -20.99 28.60
N GLY A 46 -20.77 -22.11 28.47
CA GLY A 46 -19.61 -22.22 27.57
C GLY A 46 -19.99 -22.07 26.08
N ILE A 47 -21.13 -22.66 25.67
CA ILE A 47 -21.65 -22.53 24.31
C ILE A 47 -22.09 -21.08 24.03
N LEU A 48 -22.83 -20.46 24.94
CA LEU A 48 -23.31 -19.07 24.81
C LEU A 48 -22.12 -18.10 24.71
N TRP A 49 -21.09 -18.29 25.51
CA TRP A 49 -19.91 -17.46 25.44
C TRP A 49 -19.16 -17.59 24.09
N ARG A 50 -19.02 -18.81 23.58
CA ARG A 50 -18.44 -19.06 22.24
C ARG A 50 -19.28 -18.42 21.13
N GLN A 51 -20.62 -18.53 21.19
CA GLN A 51 -21.51 -17.89 20.23
C GLN A 51 -21.36 -16.36 20.24
N GLN A 52 -21.25 -15.75 21.43
CA GLN A 52 -21.09 -14.30 21.57
C GLN A 52 -19.78 -13.80 20.95
N VAL A 53 -18.69 -14.56 21.11
CA VAL A 53 -17.40 -14.25 20.47
C VAL A 53 -17.51 -14.37 18.93
N GLN A 54 -18.20 -15.41 18.45
CA GLN A 54 -18.39 -15.60 16.99
C GLN A 54 -19.24 -14.48 16.37
N ILE A 55 -20.32 -14.07 17.03
CA ILE A 55 -21.18 -12.96 16.58
C ILE A 55 -20.34 -11.69 16.46
N ARG A 56 -19.55 -11.35 17.48
CA ARG A 56 -18.67 -10.16 17.43
C ARG A 56 -17.64 -10.22 16.32
N ARG A 57 -17.10 -11.41 16.01
CA ARG A 57 -16.18 -11.58 14.87
C ARG A 57 -16.88 -11.33 13.53
N ILE A 58 -18.08 -11.89 13.36
CA ILE A 58 -18.87 -11.70 12.14
C ILE A 58 -19.26 -10.24 11.97
N GLU A 59 -19.68 -9.55 13.05
CA GLU A 59 -19.97 -8.13 13.03
C GLU A 59 -18.74 -7.30 12.64
N ASN A 60 -17.57 -7.58 13.23
CA ASN A 60 -16.33 -6.88 12.88
C ASN A 60 -15.94 -7.09 11.42
N GLN A 61 -16.05 -8.32 10.91
CA GLN A 61 -15.77 -8.62 9.50
C GLN A 61 -16.74 -7.89 8.57
N ARG A 62 -18.03 -7.83 8.95
CA ARG A 62 -19.05 -7.10 8.19
C ARG A 62 -18.74 -5.60 8.14
N LEU A 63 -18.45 -4.99 9.28
CA LEU A 63 -18.11 -3.57 9.37
C LEU A 63 -16.84 -3.24 8.57
N LEU A 64 -15.81 -4.08 8.67
CA LEU A 64 -14.57 -3.91 7.91
C LEU A 64 -14.84 -4.04 6.40
N SER A 65 -15.64 -5.04 5.98
CA SER A 65 -16.01 -5.18 4.58
C SER A 65 -16.79 -3.98 4.06
N GLN A 66 -17.72 -3.45 4.84
CA GLN A 66 -18.46 -2.22 4.49
C GLN A 66 -17.53 -1.02 4.37
N ALA A 67 -16.62 -0.81 5.33
CA ALA A 67 -15.62 0.26 5.27
C ALA A 67 -14.72 0.13 4.03
N GLN A 68 -14.31 -1.09 3.66
CA GLN A 68 -13.52 -1.34 2.44
C GLN A 68 -14.29 -1.01 1.16
N TRP A 69 -15.59 -1.32 1.09
CA TRP A 69 -16.42 -0.96 -0.07
C TRP A 69 -16.58 0.55 -0.20
N ILE A 70 -16.79 1.24 0.93
CA ILE A 70 -16.88 2.70 0.96
C ILE A 70 -15.54 3.32 0.53
N SER A 71 -14.41 2.79 1.02
CA SER A 71 -13.07 3.23 0.61
C SER A 71 -12.84 3.06 -0.90
N ARG A 72 -13.33 1.97 -1.50
CA ARG A 72 -13.25 1.78 -2.96
C ARG A 72 -14.10 2.81 -3.71
N GLY A 73 -15.33 3.06 -3.26
CA GLY A 73 -16.21 4.09 -3.84
C GLY A 73 -15.58 5.49 -3.76
N ALA A 74 -14.99 5.84 -2.62
CA ALA A 74 -14.26 7.09 -2.44
C ALA A 74 -13.04 7.20 -3.38
N LEU A 75 -12.31 6.11 -3.57
CA LEU A 75 -11.20 6.06 -4.53
C LEU A 75 -11.68 6.29 -5.98
N ASP A 76 -12.75 5.63 -6.39
CA ASP A 76 -13.29 5.79 -7.75
C ASP A 76 -13.81 7.22 -7.97
N TRP A 77 -14.45 7.82 -6.98
CA TRP A 77 -14.80 9.24 -6.98
C TRP A 77 -13.57 10.16 -7.15
N THR A 78 -12.51 9.89 -6.39
CA THR A 78 -11.26 10.65 -6.48
C THR A 78 -10.62 10.55 -7.87
N ARG A 79 -10.69 9.36 -8.49
CA ARG A 79 -10.21 9.14 -9.86
C ARG A 79 -11.01 9.93 -10.89
N LEU A 80 -12.31 10.10 -10.69
CA LEU A 80 -13.16 10.97 -11.53
C LEU A 80 -12.76 12.45 -11.38
N ILE A 81 -12.46 12.91 -10.16
CA ILE A 81 -11.94 14.27 -9.93
C ILE A 81 -10.64 14.48 -10.71
N LEU A 82 -9.67 13.55 -10.60
CA LEU A 82 -8.40 13.65 -11.32
C LEU A 82 -8.57 13.67 -12.84
N ARG A 83 -9.55 12.94 -13.38
CA ARG A 83 -9.86 12.96 -14.80
C ARG A 83 -10.51 14.28 -15.21
N SER A 84 -11.56 14.70 -14.50
CA SER A 84 -12.27 15.95 -14.79
C SER A 84 -11.36 17.17 -14.73
N GLU A 85 -10.44 17.19 -13.75
CA GLU A 85 -9.44 18.25 -13.62
C GLU A 85 -8.50 18.28 -14.84
N ALA A 86 -8.02 17.13 -15.29
CA ALA A 86 -7.16 17.07 -16.48
C ALA A 86 -7.87 17.50 -17.75
N ASP A 87 -9.15 17.16 -17.90
CA ASP A 87 -9.96 17.56 -19.04
C ASP A 87 -10.17 19.10 -19.07
N THR A 88 -10.23 19.75 -17.91
CA THR A 88 -10.45 21.21 -17.79
C THR A 88 -9.15 22.02 -17.79
N SER A 89 -8.05 21.45 -17.28
CA SER A 89 -6.75 22.13 -17.16
C SER A 89 -5.80 21.87 -18.34
N ALA A 90 -6.26 21.24 -19.42
CA ALA A 90 -5.40 20.77 -20.52
C ALA A 90 -4.23 19.89 -20.07
N GLY A 91 -4.45 19.09 -19.03
CA GLY A 91 -3.45 18.18 -18.44
C GLY A 91 -2.49 18.84 -17.44
N ILE A 92 -2.47 20.16 -17.31
CA ILE A 92 -1.58 20.87 -16.38
C ILE A 92 -1.98 20.52 -14.94
N THR A 93 -0.98 20.20 -14.11
CA THR A 93 -1.19 19.88 -12.70
C THR A 93 -0.56 20.95 -11.82
N TYR A 94 -1.37 21.63 -11.00
CA TYR A 94 -0.94 22.71 -10.10
C TYR A 94 -1.75 22.68 -8.80
N LEU A 95 -1.24 23.35 -7.74
CA LEU A 95 -1.82 23.30 -6.39
C LEU A 95 -3.13 24.09 -6.22
N GLY A 96 -3.57 24.85 -7.22
CA GLY A 96 -4.86 25.57 -7.20
C GLY A 96 -6.05 24.76 -7.71
N GLY A 97 -5.85 23.51 -8.15
CA GLY A 97 -6.90 22.64 -8.66
C GLY A 97 -7.77 22.04 -7.55
N VAL A 98 -8.97 21.57 -7.93
CA VAL A 98 -9.92 20.94 -7.00
C VAL A 98 -9.31 19.70 -6.32
N TRP A 99 -8.47 18.98 -7.02
CA TRP A 99 -7.80 17.79 -6.52
C TRP A 99 -6.86 18.08 -5.33
N SER A 100 -6.28 19.27 -5.24
CA SER A 100 -5.31 19.62 -4.19
C SER A 100 -5.95 19.95 -2.84
N VAL A 101 -7.28 20.13 -2.81
CA VAL A 101 -8.01 20.46 -1.57
C VAL A 101 -8.26 19.19 -0.77
N PRO A 102 -7.70 19.05 0.44
CA PRO A 102 -7.96 17.89 1.28
C PRO A 102 -9.43 17.83 1.70
N ILE A 103 -10.00 16.63 1.66
CA ILE A 103 -11.33 16.39 2.22
C ILE A 103 -11.17 16.22 3.73
N ALA A 104 -11.64 17.22 4.50
CA ALA A 104 -11.71 17.14 5.95
C ALA A 104 -12.65 15.98 6.36
N ARG A 105 -12.54 15.53 7.62
CA ARG A 105 -13.39 14.45 8.14
C ARG A 105 -14.89 14.82 8.04
N THR A 106 -15.54 14.30 6.99
CA THR A 106 -16.93 14.59 6.62
C THR A 106 -17.79 13.34 6.76
N ARG A 107 -19.03 13.49 7.20
CA ARG A 107 -19.97 12.37 7.24
C ARG A 107 -20.32 11.91 5.82
N LEU A 108 -20.38 10.61 5.62
CA LEU A 108 -20.76 10.04 4.32
C LEU A 108 -22.16 10.50 3.88
N SER A 109 -23.12 10.59 4.82
CA SER A 109 -24.47 11.12 4.55
C SER A 109 -24.45 12.54 3.99
N ASP A 110 -23.60 13.42 4.55
CA ASP A 110 -23.50 14.82 4.13
C ASP A 110 -22.85 14.93 2.74
N PHE A 111 -21.83 14.11 2.50
CA PHE A 111 -21.16 14.00 1.21
C PHE A 111 -22.12 13.50 0.12
N LEU A 112 -22.85 12.42 0.38
CA LEU A 112 -23.81 11.85 -0.58
C LEU A 112 -25.07 12.72 -0.74
N GLY A 113 -25.49 13.43 0.29
CA GLY A 113 -26.61 14.37 0.25
C GLY A 113 -26.37 15.53 -0.72
N GLN A 114 -25.13 15.96 -0.91
CA GLN A 114 -24.75 16.97 -1.92
C GLN A 114 -24.87 16.44 -3.37
N ILE A 115 -24.80 15.13 -3.56
CA ILE A 115 -24.89 14.46 -4.88
C ILE A 115 -26.36 14.08 -5.21
N GLY A 116 -27.28 14.21 -4.25
CA GLY A 116 -28.73 14.09 -4.51
C GLY A 116 -29.31 12.68 -4.35
N GLU A 117 -28.61 11.70 -3.78
CA GLU A 117 -29.04 10.29 -3.88
C GLU A 117 -29.22 9.50 -2.57
N VAL A 118 -29.31 10.10 -1.37
CA VAL A 118 -29.33 9.24 -0.17
C VAL A 118 -30.39 9.61 0.87
N ARG A 119 -31.02 8.56 1.41
CA ARG A 119 -31.81 8.65 2.64
C ARG A 119 -30.92 9.08 3.81
N ALA A 120 -31.31 10.09 4.54
CA ALA A 120 -30.53 10.73 5.62
C ALA A 120 -30.03 9.78 6.73
N SER A 121 -30.53 8.54 6.79
CA SER A 121 -30.12 7.52 7.75
C SER A 121 -28.95 6.64 7.31
N GLU A 122 -28.66 6.61 6.00
CA GLU A 122 -27.58 5.78 5.46
C GLU A 122 -26.25 6.54 5.51
N GLY A 123 -25.24 5.97 6.16
CA GLY A 123 -23.92 6.60 6.29
C GLY A 123 -23.74 7.60 7.43
N ALA A 124 -24.74 7.76 8.31
CA ALA A 124 -24.65 8.69 9.47
C ALA A 124 -23.52 8.35 10.45
N SER A 125 -23.16 7.06 10.56
CA SER A 125 -22.06 6.58 11.42
C SER A 125 -20.74 6.42 10.69
N THR A 126 -20.65 6.88 9.42
CA THR A 126 -19.47 6.75 8.59
C THR A 126 -18.86 8.11 8.31
N TYR A 127 -17.56 8.21 8.46
CA TYR A 127 -16.79 9.41 8.15
C TYR A 127 -15.76 9.10 7.09
N LEU A 128 -15.59 10.04 6.17
CA LEU A 128 -14.58 10.03 5.11
C LEU A 128 -13.62 11.19 5.34
N SER A 129 -12.34 10.94 5.14
CA SER A 129 -11.33 11.99 4.99
C SER A 129 -10.29 11.52 3.99
N GLY A 130 -9.59 12.45 3.37
CA GLY A 130 -8.55 12.09 2.43
C GLY A 130 -7.88 13.28 1.77
N SER A 131 -6.81 12.99 1.08
CA SER A 131 -6.07 13.97 0.28
C SER A 131 -5.47 13.30 -0.95
N ILE A 132 -5.25 14.09 -1.97
CA ILE A 132 -4.51 13.69 -3.16
C ILE A 132 -3.17 14.40 -3.11
N GLU A 133 -2.10 13.67 -3.36
CA GLU A 133 -0.75 14.20 -3.44
C GLU A 133 -0.19 13.93 -4.83
N ASP A 134 0.45 14.92 -5.44
CA ASP A 134 1.20 14.74 -6.67
C ASP A 134 2.48 13.96 -6.37
N ALA A 135 2.59 12.73 -6.87
CA ALA A 135 3.74 11.88 -6.66
C ALA A 135 4.99 12.37 -7.44
N GLN A 136 4.80 13.19 -8.49
CA GLN A 136 5.88 13.79 -9.26
C GLN A 136 6.32 15.16 -8.71
N SER A 137 5.71 15.63 -7.63
CA SER A 137 6.23 16.76 -6.84
C SER A 137 7.54 16.42 -6.14
N LYS A 138 7.84 15.12 -6.00
CA LYS A 138 9.00 14.57 -5.30
C LYS A 138 10.04 14.02 -6.26
N PHE A 139 11.28 13.96 -5.79
CA PHE A 139 12.36 13.32 -6.54
C PHE A 139 12.08 11.81 -6.66
N ASN A 140 12.01 11.30 -7.88
CA ASN A 140 11.75 9.88 -8.12
C ASN A 140 13.07 9.09 -8.09
N LEU A 141 13.25 8.23 -7.08
CA LEU A 141 14.43 7.39 -6.93
C LEU A 141 14.65 6.43 -8.14
N ARG A 142 13.59 6.11 -8.88
CA ARG A 142 13.69 5.29 -10.10
C ARG A 142 14.52 6.00 -11.18
N ASN A 143 14.60 7.33 -11.15
CA ASN A 143 15.40 8.12 -12.09
C ASN A 143 16.91 7.91 -11.95
N LEU A 144 17.36 7.40 -10.78
CA LEU A 144 18.78 7.07 -10.56
C LEU A 144 19.31 6.03 -11.55
N VAL A 145 18.39 5.28 -12.21
CA VAL A 145 18.71 4.26 -13.20
C VAL A 145 17.95 4.52 -14.49
N SER A 146 18.67 4.71 -15.58
CA SER A 146 18.16 4.83 -16.94
C SER A 146 18.19 3.50 -17.68
N SER A 147 17.36 3.39 -18.72
CA SER A 147 17.36 2.25 -19.64
C SER A 147 17.49 2.78 -21.07
N PRO A 148 18.72 3.09 -21.53
CA PRO A 148 18.94 3.70 -22.84
C PRO A 148 18.61 2.76 -24.01
N ALA A 149 18.61 1.44 -23.77
CA ALA A 149 18.20 0.42 -24.72
C ALA A 149 17.52 -0.75 -23.98
N PRO A 150 16.68 -1.55 -24.66
CA PRO A 150 16.08 -2.74 -24.08
C PRO A 150 17.16 -3.68 -23.50
N GLY A 151 17.01 -4.04 -22.23
CA GLY A 151 17.96 -4.92 -21.52
C GLY A 151 19.24 -4.23 -21.01
N VAL A 152 19.39 -2.93 -21.20
CA VAL A 152 20.54 -2.17 -20.66
C VAL A 152 20.07 -1.30 -19.51
N LEU A 153 20.62 -1.52 -18.32
CA LEU A 153 20.39 -0.68 -17.14
C LEU A 153 21.69 0.07 -16.81
N GLN A 154 21.58 1.36 -16.70
CA GLN A 154 22.72 2.25 -16.48
C GLN A 154 22.40 3.24 -15.37
N VAL A 155 23.37 3.49 -14.47
CA VAL A 155 23.25 4.55 -13.46
C VAL A 155 23.25 5.90 -14.16
N ASN A 156 22.24 6.71 -13.87
CA ASN A 156 22.14 8.07 -14.39
C ASN A 156 22.93 9.04 -13.50
N VAL A 157 24.10 9.46 -13.98
CA VAL A 157 25.03 10.30 -13.22
C VAL A 157 24.40 11.64 -12.82
N GLU A 158 23.65 12.28 -13.72
CA GLU A 158 22.99 13.57 -13.47
C GLU A 158 21.94 13.47 -12.35
N GLN A 159 21.15 12.39 -12.39
CA GLN A 159 20.15 12.13 -11.35
C GLN A 159 20.81 11.76 -10.02
N VAL A 160 21.94 11.05 -10.03
CA VAL A 160 22.74 10.82 -8.82
C VAL A 160 23.24 12.13 -8.23
N GLN A 161 23.74 13.05 -9.07
CA GLN A 161 24.14 14.38 -8.60
C GLN A 161 22.97 15.19 -8.04
N ALA A 162 21.79 15.13 -8.68
CA ALA A 162 20.57 15.75 -8.15
C ALA A 162 20.21 15.17 -6.78
N PHE A 163 20.25 13.87 -6.62
CA PHE A 163 19.98 13.23 -5.33
C PHE A 163 21.06 13.55 -4.27
N GLN A 164 22.33 13.66 -4.67
CA GLN A 164 23.41 14.14 -3.77
C GLN A 164 23.14 15.55 -3.26
N ARG A 165 22.69 16.48 -4.14
CA ARG A 165 22.28 17.81 -3.73
C ARG A 165 21.11 17.79 -2.75
N LEU A 166 20.08 16.95 -3.02
CA LEU A 166 18.95 16.81 -2.12
C LEU A 166 19.37 16.30 -0.73
N LEU A 167 20.22 15.28 -0.68
CA LEU A 167 20.76 14.77 0.59
C LEU A 167 21.53 15.85 1.34
N ALA A 168 22.37 16.63 0.63
CA ALA A 168 23.13 17.73 1.23
C ALA A 168 22.21 18.85 1.79
N LEU A 169 21.16 19.24 1.04
CA LEU A 169 20.15 20.21 1.50
C LEU A 169 19.44 19.74 2.78
N LEU A 170 19.22 18.44 2.90
CA LEU A 170 18.62 17.83 4.08
C LEU A 170 19.64 17.51 5.19
N SER A 171 20.92 17.95 5.04
CA SER A 171 22.02 17.66 5.98
C SER A 171 22.23 16.16 6.19
N LEU A 172 22.11 15.38 5.12
CA LEU A 172 22.38 13.94 5.07
C LEU A 172 23.67 13.66 4.28
N ASN A 173 24.24 12.48 4.47
CA ASN A 173 25.45 12.08 3.75
C ASN A 173 25.18 11.91 2.25
N SER A 174 25.73 12.79 1.42
CA SER A 174 25.54 12.78 -0.04
C SER A 174 26.12 11.55 -0.75
N GLN A 175 27.10 10.85 -0.14
CA GLN A 175 27.67 9.64 -0.74
C GLN A 175 26.65 8.47 -0.81
N LEU A 176 25.63 8.49 0.01
CA LEU A 176 24.55 7.49 -0.01
C LEU A 176 23.78 7.49 -1.33
N ALA A 177 23.82 8.57 -2.10
CA ALA A 177 23.15 8.62 -3.41
C ALA A 177 23.75 7.60 -4.39
N LYS A 178 25.07 7.41 -4.38
CA LYS A 178 25.75 6.43 -5.24
C LYS A 178 25.36 5.01 -4.82
N THR A 179 25.44 4.70 -3.52
CA THR A 179 25.06 3.40 -2.98
C THR A 179 23.61 3.05 -3.34
N ALA A 180 22.69 4.01 -3.19
CA ALA A 180 21.30 3.81 -3.56
C ALA A 180 21.13 3.55 -5.07
N ALA A 181 21.84 4.28 -5.93
CA ALA A 181 21.75 4.12 -7.37
C ALA A 181 22.22 2.73 -7.83
N VAL A 182 23.34 2.26 -7.30
CA VAL A 182 23.89 0.92 -7.58
C VAL A 182 22.88 -0.15 -7.14
N GLN A 183 22.40 -0.07 -5.91
CA GLN A 183 21.44 -1.05 -5.39
C GLN A 183 20.12 -1.07 -6.15
N ILE A 184 19.60 0.09 -6.57
CA ILE A 184 18.39 0.17 -7.40
C ILE A 184 18.64 -0.50 -8.76
N ARG A 185 19.79 -0.24 -9.40
CA ARG A 185 20.16 -0.87 -10.65
C ARG A 185 20.20 -2.40 -10.52
N ASP A 186 20.87 -2.91 -9.50
CA ASP A 186 21.06 -4.35 -9.29
C ASP A 186 19.73 -5.04 -8.98
N SER A 187 18.87 -4.39 -8.17
CA SER A 187 17.53 -4.90 -7.90
C SER A 187 16.64 -4.98 -9.14
N LEU A 188 16.75 -4.02 -10.04
CA LEU A 188 16.03 -4.02 -11.32
C LEU A 188 16.56 -5.09 -12.28
N ALA A 189 17.89 -5.23 -12.38
CA ALA A 189 18.54 -6.25 -13.21
C ALA A 189 18.10 -7.66 -12.77
N GLN A 190 18.11 -7.93 -11.47
CA GLN A 190 17.69 -9.22 -10.94
C GLN A 190 16.18 -9.50 -11.14
N SER A 191 15.34 -8.47 -11.00
CA SER A 191 13.91 -8.60 -11.29
C SER A 191 13.66 -8.99 -12.75
N ALA A 192 14.37 -8.38 -13.69
CA ALA A 192 14.25 -8.69 -15.10
C ALA A 192 14.70 -10.13 -15.40
N THR A 193 15.79 -10.59 -14.80
CA THR A 193 16.28 -11.98 -14.94
C THR A 193 15.29 -13.00 -14.39
N ARG A 194 14.70 -12.75 -13.21
CA ARG A 194 13.67 -13.62 -12.62
C ARG A 194 12.43 -13.72 -13.52
N PHE A 195 12.02 -12.62 -14.14
CA PHE A 195 10.87 -12.61 -15.05
C PHE A 195 11.13 -13.45 -16.30
N GLN A 196 12.34 -13.39 -16.87
CA GLN A 196 12.75 -14.20 -18.02
C GLN A 196 12.78 -15.69 -17.68
N THR A 197 13.28 -16.07 -16.51
CA THR A 197 13.35 -17.48 -16.07
C THR A 197 11.96 -18.07 -15.85
N GLN A 198 11.00 -17.29 -15.31
CA GLN A 198 9.62 -17.75 -15.10
C GLN A 198 8.86 -17.96 -16.41
N THR A 199 9.08 -17.11 -17.42
CA THR A 199 8.45 -17.28 -18.74
C THR A 199 9.00 -18.49 -19.49
N ALA A 200 10.27 -18.84 -19.30
CA ALA A 200 10.89 -20.01 -19.91
C ALA A 200 10.39 -21.35 -19.31
N THR A 201 9.94 -21.35 -18.04
CA THR A 201 9.50 -22.58 -17.35
C THR A 201 8.02 -22.91 -17.60
N THR A 202 7.19 -21.95 -18.06
CA THR A 202 5.74 -22.13 -18.25
C THR A 202 5.33 -22.35 -19.71
N GLY A 203 6.23 -22.27 -20.67
CA GLY A 203 5.95 -22.34 -22.11
C GLY A 203 6.65 -23.51 -22.77
N GLY A 204 6.09 -24.71 -22.68
CA GLY A 204 6.38 -25.76 -23.64
C GLY A 204 5.76 -25.41 -24.99
N THR A 205 6.50 -24.82 -25.88
CA THR A 205 6.54 -24.98 -27.35
C THR A 205 7.46 -23.91 -27.93
N ALA A 206 8.52 -24.36 -28.52
CA ALA A 206 9.54 -23.52 -29.14
C ALA A 206 8.95 -22.66 -30.27
N ALA A 207 8.94 -21.34 -30.07
CA ALA A 207 8.89 -20.41 -31.20
C ALA A 207 10.30 -20.18 -31.72
N PRO A 208 10.50 -20.04 -33.06
CA PRO A 208 11.82 -20.02 -33.67
C PRO A 208 12.64 -18.83 -33.20
N THR A 209 13.78 -19.12 -32.66
CA THR A 209 14.87 -18.22 -32.31
C THR A 209 15.32 -17.41 -33.53
N LEU A 210 15.04 -16.12 -33.55
CA LEU A 210 15.90 -15.17 -34.26
C LEU A 210 17.15 -14.98 -33.40
N GLY A 211 18.26 -15.44 -33.97
CA GLY A 211 19.51 -15.72 -33.33
C GLY A 211 20.09 -14.64 -32.41
N GLY A 212 20.61 -15.09 -31.34
CA GLY A 212 21.44 -14.36 -30.40
C GLY A 212 21.46 -15.14 -29.09
N ALA A 213 22.51 -15.93 -28.88
CA ALA A 213 22.78 -16.60 -27.62
C ALA A 213 22.80 -15.57 -26.50
N ILE A 214 21.71 -15.52 -25.68
CA ILE A 214 21.70 -14.80 -24.42
C ILE A 214 22.07 -15.80 -23.33
N GLY A 215 23.33 -16.20 -23.38
CA GLY A 215 24.02 -16.87 -22.30
C GLY A 215 24.84 -15.85 -21.55
N GLY A 216 24.56 -15.67 -20.25
CA GLY A 216 25.36 -14.87 -19.34
C GLY A 216 24.98 -13.38 -19.32
N ASN A 217 24.69 -12.88 -18.16
CA ASN A 217 24.59 -11.48 -17.72
C ASN A 217 24.63 -10.41 -18.83
N THR A 218 23.51 -10.20 -19.51
CA THR A 218 23.41 -9.21 -20.59
C THR A 218 23.08 -7.79 -20.13
N PHE A 219 23.12 -7.54 -18.83
CA PHE A 219 23.14 -6.18 -18.33
C PHE A 219 24.59 -5.70 -18.30
N THR A 220 25.07 -5.20 -19.44
CA THR A 220 26.40 -4.61 -19.51
C THR A 220 26.43 -3.31 -18.75
N ASP A 221 27.21 -3.31 -17.73
CA ASP A 221 27.61 -2.15 -16.98
C ASP A 221 28.42 -1.20 -17.87
N LYS A 222 28.03 0.08 -17.91
CA LYS A 222 28.86 1.14 -18.55
C LYS A 222 28.51 2.52 -18.06
N PRO A 223 29.40 3.49 -18.29
CA PRO A 223 30.50 3.86 -17.42
C PRO A 223 30.12 4.99 -16.48
N GLY A 224 30.72 5.07 -15.35
CA GLY A 224 30.67 6.20 -14.45
C GLY A 224 30.76 5.91 -12.96
N ILE A 225 30.48 4.68 -12.55
CA ILE A 225 30.67 4.25 -11.17
C ILE A 225 31.29 2.85 -11.22
N ASP A 226 32.52 2.72 -10.72
CA ASP A 226 33.26 1.46 -10.61
C ASP A 226 32.53 0.49 -9.66
N ASP A 227 32.19 -0.68 -10.16
CA ASP A 227 31.41 -1.72 -9.52
C ASP A 227 32.24 -2.98 -9.25
N SER A 228 33.39 -2.81 -8.65
CA SER A 228 34.26 -3.97 -8.32
C SER A 228 33.71 -4.89 -7.22
N ASP A 229 32.63 -4.52 -6.53
CA ASP A 229 32.10 -5.22 -5.36
C ASP A 229 30.67 -5.82 -5.52
N SER A 230 30.10 -5.87 -6.72
CA SER A 230 28.79 -6.50 -6.92
C SER A 230 28.88 -8.02 -6.86
N ASN A 231 28.43 -8.60 -5.74
CA ASN A 231 28.26 -10.04 -5.59
C ASN A 231 26.88 -10.44 -6.15
N PRO A 232 26.80 -11.15 -7.30
CA PRO A 232 25.52 -11.47 -7.93
C PRO A 232 24.64 -12.44 -7.12
N ASP A 233 25.20 -13.12 -6.11
CA ASP A 233 24.46 -14.08 -5.29
C ASP A 233 23.59 -13.41 -4.20
N ILE A 234 23.81 -12.12 -3.90
CA ILE A 234 23.10 -11.38 -2.86
C ILE A 234 22.42 -10.12 -3.47
N ALA A 235 21.80 -10.26 -4.63
CA ALA A 235 21.14 -9.12 -5.22
C ALA A 235 19.83 -8.75 -4.46
N PRO A 236 19.63 -7.47 -4.15
CA PRO A 236 18.53 -6.99 -3.34
C PRO A 236 17.18 -7.18 -4.04
N LEU A 237 16.10 -7.27 -3.26
CA LEU A 237 14.74 -7.27 -3.78
C LEU A 237 14.44 -5.94 -4.49
N GLN A 238 13.58 -5.99 -5.51
CA GLN A 238 13.16 -4.78 -6.20
C GLN A 238 12.49 -3.81 -5.21
N MET A 239 12.95 -2.57 -5.24
CA MET A 239 12.32 -1.50 -4.47
C MET A 239 10.88 -1.30 -4.93
N THR A 240 9.99 -1.11 -3.98
CA THR A 240 8.58 -0.82 -4.23
C THR A 240 8.11 0.48 -3.57
N SER A 241 8.85 0.95 -2.57
CA SER A 241 8.53 2.16 -1.81
C SER A 241 9.80 2.87 -1.36
N VAL A 242 9.65 4.07 -0.82
CA VAL A 242 10.77 4.82 -0.20
C VAL A 242 11.36 4.07 0.99
N ASP A 243 10.55 3.25 1.68
CA ASP A 243 11.02 2.46 2.81
C ASP A 243 12.04 1.39 2.43
N SER A 244 12.05 0.98 1.17
CA SER A 244 13.09 0.06 0.65
C SER A 244 14.51 0.68 0.69
N LEU A 245 14.65 1.98 0.95
CA LEU A 245 15.94 2.59 1.25
C LEU A 245 16.57 2.05 2.55
N LEU A 246 15.78 1.48 3.45
CA LEU A 246 16.30 0.83 4.67
C LEU A 246 17.14 -0.41 4.35
N ASP A 247 16.94 -1.02 3.20
CA ASP A 247 17.72 -2.16 2.73
C ASP A 247 19.07 -1.70 2.11
N VAL A 248 19.23 -0.39 1.85
CA VAL A 248 20.47 0.19 1.32
C VAL A 248 21.44 0.46 2.46
N PRO A 249 22.69 -0.07 2.41
CA PRO A 249 23.67 0.15 3.45
C PRO A 249 23.92 1.65 3.72
N GLY A 250 23.83 2.05 4.98
CA GLY A 250 24.07 3.41 5.45
C GLY A 250 22.83 4.28 5.61
N PHE A 251 21.64 3.86 5.14
CA PHE A 251 20.40 4.55 5.47
C PHE A 251 19.84 4.08 6.82
N THR A 252 19.38 5.04 7.61
CA THR A 252 18.71 4.79 8.89
C THR A 252 17.23 5.17 8.82
N PRO A 253 16.38 4.64 9.72
CA PRO A 253 14.96 5.01 9.77
C PRO A 253 14.72 6.53 9.86
N ASP A 254 15.55 7.24 10.63
CA ASP A 254 15.44 8.70 10.76
C ASP A 254 15.77 9.42 9.45
N MET A 255 16.77 8.95 8.71
CA MET A 255 17.11 9.50 7.40
C MET A 255 15.97 9.28 6.40
N VAL A 256 15.41 8.08 6.37
CA VAL A 256 14.28 7.74 5.50
C VAL A 256 13.04 8.56 5.86
N ALA A 257 12.74 8.74 7.14
CA ALA A 257 11.64 9.60 7.59
C ALA A 257 11.82 11.05 7.12
N ARG A 258 13.05 11.61 7.17
CA ARG A 258 13.36 12.96 6.67
C ARG A 258 13.28 13.06 5.15
N LEU A 259 13.53 11.97 4.43
CA LEU A 259 13.45 11.92 2.96
C LEU A 259 12.02 11.78 2.43
N ARG A 260 11.11 11.11 3.15
CA ARG A 260 9.73 10.84 2.70
C ARG A 260 8.96 12.04 2.11
N PRO A 261 9.08 13.27 2.63
CA PRO A 261 8.42 14.43 2.03
C PRO A 261 8.97 14.81 0.65
N PHE A 262 10.21 14.43 0.33
CA PHE A 262 10.97 14.92 -0.82
C PHE A 262 11.27 13.87 -1.87
N VAL A 263 11.10 12.58 -1.54
CA VAL A 263 11.40 11.48 -2.47
C VAL A 263 10.21 10.57 -2.66
N THR A 264 10.16 9.91 -3.80
CA THR A 264 9.17 8.89 -4.16
C THR A 264 9.86 7.75 -4.90
N TYR A 265 9.19 6.61 -5.00
CA TYR A 265 9.59 5.53 -5.89
C TYR A 265 8.41 5.16 -6.80
N LEU A 266 8.54 5.46 -8.08
CA LEU A 266 7.52 5.20 -9.11
C LEU A 266 7.95 4.06 -10.04
N PRO A 267 7.01 3.39 -10.72
CA PRO A 267 7.34 2.26 -11.61
C PRO A 267 8.21 2.64 -12.81
N THR A 268 8.12 3.89 -13.25
CA THR A 268 8.84 4.42 -14.41
C THR A 268 9.65 5.66 -14.00
N THR A 269 10.61 6.04 -14.83
CA THR A 269 11.26 7.36 -14.73
C THR A 269 10.24 8.45 -15.02
N THR A 270 10.34 9.57 -14.34
CA THR A 270 9.41 10.70 -14.45
C THR A 270 10.12 12.02 -14.26
N ALA A 271 9.70 13.04 -14.97
CA ALA A 271 10.10 14.42 -14.68
C ALA A 271 9.48 14.90 -13.35
N VAL A 272 10.08 15.91 -12.75
CA VAL A 272 9.54 16.59 -11.57
C VAL A 272 8.55 17.67 -12.00
N ASN A 273 7.37 17.69 -11.40
CA ASN A 273 6.38 18.74 -11.66
C ASN A 273 6.75 20.02 -10.94
N MET A 274 7.15 21.04 -11.70
CA MET A 274 7.59 22.33 -11.18
C MET A 274 6.47 23.16 -10.54
N ASN A 275 5.20 22.84 -10.84
CA ASN A 275 4.05 23.51 -10.22
C ASN A 275 3.75 23.02 -8.80
N THR A 276 4.25 21.84 -8.42
CA THR A 276 3.88 21.18 -7.15
C THR A 276 5.10 20.85 -6.27
N ALA A 277 6.31 20.76 -6.86
CA ALA A 277 7.52 20.33 -6.15
C ALA A 277 7.92 21.30 -5.04
N PRO A 278 8.35 20.85 -3.84
CA PRO A 278 8.88 21.71 -2.79
C PRO A 278 10.22 22.32 -3.20
N ALA A 279 10.61 23.41 -2.55
CA ALA A 279 11.81 24.19 -2.89
C ALA A 279 13.09 23.34 -2.84
N GLU A 280 13.18 22.40 -1.90
CA GLU A 280 14.32 21.50 -1.74
C GLU A 280 14.49 20.58 -2.95
N VAL A 281 13.37 20.06 -3.50
CA VAL A 281 13.39 19.21 -4.70
C VAL A 281 13.75 20.04 -5.92
N VAL A 282 13.19 21.24 -6.06
CA VAL A 282 13.53 22.18 -7.15
C VAL A 282 15.02 22.53 -7.11
N ALA A 283 15.56 22.93 -5.96
CA ALA A 283 16.98 23.24 -5.79
C ALA A 283 17.90 22.03 -6.04
N ALA A 284 17.42 20.81 -5.76
CA ALA A 284 18.18 19.61 -6.00
C ALA A 284 18.23 19.22 -7.49
N VAL A 285 17.09 19.31 -8.19
CA VAL A 285 16.97 18.90 -9.60
C VAL A 285 17.63 19.94 -10.54
N VAL A 286 17.47 21.24 -10.27
CA VAL A 286 18.06 22.30 -11.09
C VAL A 286 19.53 22.53 -10.69
N PRO A 287 20.51 22.26 -11.56
CA PRO A 287 21.91 22.56 -11.25
C PRO A 287 22.11 24.04 -10.94
N GLU A 288 23.09 24.35 -10.08
CA GLU A 288 23.48 25.71 -9.69
C GLU A 288 22.41 26.54 -8.98
N MET A 289 21.22 26.00 -8.76
CA MET A 289 20.16 26.68 -8.01
C MET A 289 20.35 26.51 -6.51
N ASN A 290 20.38 27.60 -5.78
CA ASN A 290 20.37 27.58 -4.33
C ASN A 290 18.95 27.53 -3.78
N LEU A 291 18.84 27.16 -2.49
CA LEU A 291 17.52 26.99 -1.85
C LEU A 291 16.70 28.30 -1.81
N SER A 292 17.34 29.45 -1.63
CA SER A 292 16.66 30.76 -1.60
C SER A 292 16.03 31.09 -2.96
N ALA A 293 16.74 30.84 -4.07
CA ALA A 293 16.19 31.02 -5.42
C ALA A 293 15.05 30.06 -5.70
N ALA A 294 15.15 28.81 -5.24
CA ALA A 294 14.07 27.85 -5.35
C ALA A 294 12.82 28.24 -4.54
N GLN A 295 13.00 28.77 -3.33
CA GLN A 295 11.92 29.32 -2.51
C GLN A 295 11.23 30.51 -3.19
N ALA A 296 11.98 31.40 -3.80
CA ALA A 296 11.44 32.52 -4.56
C ALA A 296 10.62 32.05 -5.79
N LEU A 297 11.10 31.02 -6.50
CA LEU A 297 10.38 30.40 -7.60
C LEU A 297 9.06 29.76 -7.12
N VAL A 298 9.09 29.03 -6.01
CA VAL A 298 7.90 28.41 -5.39
C VAL A 298 6.89 29.47 -4.99
N ALA A 299 7.29 30.54 -4.33
CA ALA A 299 6.41 31.65 -3.96
C ALA A 299 5.78 32.32 -5.19
N ARG A 300 6.54 32.49 -6.28
CA ARG A 300 6.03 33.06 -7.53
C ARG A 300 4.95 32.19 -8.16
N ARG A 301 5.13 30.85 -8.22
CA ARG A 301 4.17 29.93 -8.85
C ARG A 301 2.84 29.84 -8.07
N GLU A 302 2.82 30.15 -6.76
CA GLU A 302 1.57 30.23 -5.98
C GLU A 302 0.64 31.32 -6.50
N THR A 303 1.20 32.39 -7.10
CA THR A 303 0.42 33.47 -7.72
C THR A 303 0.10 33.16 -9.18
N VAL A 304 1.06 32.62 -9.94
CA VAL A 304 0.92 32.31 -11.37
C VAL A 304 1.64 30.99 -11.64
N PHE A 305 0.86 29.92 -11.83
CA PHE A 305 1.38 28.61 -12.18
C PHE A 305 1.98 28.58 -13.60
N PHE A 306 2.93 27.66 -13.82
CA PHE A 306 3.55 27.45 -15.13
C PHE A 306 2.61 26.66 -16.04
N ARG A 307 2.36 27.17 -17.26
CA ARG A 307 1.46 26.55 -18.25
C ARG A 307 2.17 25.53 -19.13
N ASN A 308 3.46 25.65 -19.27
CA ASN A 308 4.29 24.80 -20.09
C ASN A 308 5.76 24.83 -19.60
N VAL A 309 6.57 23.95 -20.13
CA VAL A 309 8.00 23.87 -19.80
C VAL A 309 8.76 25.15 -20.18
N GLY A 310 8.30 25.88 -21.21
CA GLY A 310 8.89 27.17 -21.60
C GLY A 310 8.74 28.24 -20.51
N ASP A 311 7.58 28.30 -19.84
CA ASP A 311 7.37 29.21 -18.70
C ASP A 311 8.32 28.88 -17.53
N VAL A 312 8.53 27.59 -17.27
CA VAL A 312 9.50 27.11 -16.30
C VAL A 312 10.91 27.58 -16.66
N LEU A 313 11.31 27.39 -17.92
CA LEU A 313 12.63 27.79 -18.41
C LEU A 313 12.87 29.30 -18.22
N LEU A 314 11.91 30.12 -18.62
CA LEU A 314 12.00 31.58 -18.43
C LEU A 314 12.09 31.96 -16.95
N ALA A 315 11.35 31.26 -16.09
CA ALA A 315 11.41 31.49 -14.65
C ALA A 315 12.75 31.10 -14.04
N LEU A 316 13.35 29.98 -14.49
CA LEU A 316 14.67 29.52 -14.06
C LEU A 316 15.76 30.49 -14.52
N GLN A 317 15.72 30.98 -15.74
CA GLN A 317 16.64 31.97 -16.25
C GLN A 317 16.56 33.28 -15.45
N ALA A 318 15.35 33.70 -15.06
CA ALA A 318 15.16 34.88 -14.22
C ALA A 318 15.77 34.75 -12.82
N THR A 319 16.06 33.54 -12.34
CA THR A 319 16.78 33.28 -11.07
C THR A 319 18.32 33.26 -11.25
N GLY A 320 18.82 33.45 -12.47
CA GLY A 320 20.25 33.48 -12.76
C GLY A 320 20.84 32.11 -13.18
N VAL A 321 20.01 31.08 -13.31
CA VAL A 321 20.45 29.75 -13.79
C VAL A 321 20.80 29.83 -15.29
N GLN A 322 22.00 29.35 -15.67
CA GLN A 322 22.46 29.34 -17.05
C GLN A 322 21.61 28.39 -17.91
N GLN A 323 21.23 28.82 -19.11
CA GLN A 323 20.40 28.00 -20.01
C GLN A 323 21.07 26.66 -20.38
N THR A 324 22.39 26.62 -20.45
CA THR A 324 23.18 25.41 -20.74
C THR A 324 23.15 24.39 -19.60
N ALA A 325 22.83 24.80 -18.39
CA ALA A 325 22.71 23.94 -17.21
C ALA A 325 21.29 23.33 -17.07
N ILE A 326 20.34 23.73 -17.92
CA ILE A 326 18.93 23.34 -17.81
C ILE A 326 18.65 22.17 -18.77
N ASP A 327 18.50 20.96 -18.21
CA ASP A 327 17.96 19.82 -18.94
C ASP A 327 16.43 19.80 -18.81
N GLN A 328 15.73 20.11 -19.92
CA GLN A 328 14.28 20.18 -19.96
C GLN A 328 13.59 18.84 -19.74
N SER A 329 14.28 17.71 -19.85
CA SER A 329 13.73 16.38 -19.59
C SER A 329 13.54 16.08 -18.10
N LEU A 330 14.14 16.89 -17.20
CA LEU A 330 14.11 16.70 -15.77
C LEU A 330 12.86 17.27 -15.09
N TYR A 331 12.15 18.17 -15.76
CA TYR A 331 10.97 18.85 -15.21
C TYR A 331 9.83 18.99 -16.21
N ASP A 332 8.64 19.01 -15.68
CA ASP A 332 7.39 19.15 -16.42
C ASP A 332 6.42 20.02 -15.61
N VAL A 333 5.26 20.32 -16.17
CA VAL A 333 4.13 20.97 -15.54
C VAL A 333 2.93 20.04 -15.39
N ASN A 334 3.09 18.80 -15.87
CA ASN A 334 2.08 17.75 -15.87
C ASN A 334 2.45 16.65 -14.90
N THR A 335 1.45 15.90 -14.44
CA THR A 335 1.64 14.75 -13.56
C THR A 335 0.83 13.57 -14.02
N SER A 336 1.49 12.41 -14.11
CA SER A 336 0.85 11.12 -14.40
C SER A 336 0.64 10.26 -13.16
N TYR A 337 1.30 10.50 -12.04
CA TYR A 337 1.22 9.67 -10.85
C TYR A 337 0.75 10.47 -9.64
N PHE A 338 -0.27 9.96 -8.96
CA PHE A 338 -0.83 10.58 -7.76
C PHE A 338 -0.92 9.57 -6.62
N PHE A 339 -0.60 10.00 -5.40
CA PHE A 339 -0.97 9.28 -4.19
C PHE A 339 -2.34 9.76 -3.73
N ILE A 340 -3.22 8.83 -3.46
CA ILE A 340 -4.53 9.08 -2.87
C ILE A 340 -4.49 8.48 -1.48
N HIS A 341 -4.56 9.34 -0.47
CA HIS A 341 -4.67 8.97 0.93
C HIS A 341 -6.13 9.03 1.31
N GLY A 342 -6.70 7.91 1.70
CA GLY A 342 -8.11 7.82 2.07
C GLY A 342 -8.30 7.09 3.38
N ARG A 343 -9.02 7.72 4.32
CA ARG A 343 -9.40 7.14 5.59
C ARG A 343 -10.91 7.08 5.70
N VAL A 344 -11.40 5.92 6.07
CA VAL A 344 -12.82 5.63 6.32
C VAL A 344 -12.97 5.14 7.74
N ASP A 345 -13.72 5.87 8.54
CA ASP A 345 -14.13 5.47 9.88
C ASP A 345 -15.61 5.03 9.80
N HIS A 346 -15.89 3.74 9.94
CA HIS A 346 -17.24 3.18 9.93
C HIS A 346 -17.53 2.49 11.26
N GLU A 347 -18.31 3.12 12.13
CA GLU A 347 -18.56 2.69 13.53
C GLU A 347 -17.23 2.45 14.28
N ARG A 348 -16.85 1.16 14.46
CA ARG A 348 -15.59 0.74 15.09
C ARG A 348 -14.56 0.20 14.10
N ALA A 349 -14.90 0.13 12.83
CA ALA A 349 -13.97 -0.29 11.76
C ALA A 349 -13.30 0.95 11.17
N GLU A 350 -12.00 0.87 11.03
CA GLU A 350 -11.16 1.89 10.41
C GLU A 350 -10.42 1.27 9.22
N VAL A 351 -10.40 1.99 8.11
CA VAL A 351 -9.60 1.64 6.92
C VAL A 351 -8.81 2.86 6.53
N ASP A 352 -7.49 2.78 6.65
CA ASP A 352 -6.55 3.79 6.16
C ASP A 352 -5.76 3.21 5.00
N ARG A 353 -5.81 3.90 3.85
CA ARG A 353 -5.29 3.35 2.60
C ARG A 353 -4.59 4.42 1.78
N THR A 354 -3.37 4.12 1.35
CA THR A 354 -2.66 4.90 0.35
C THR A 354 -2.66 4.16 -0.98
N THR A 355 -3.17 4.80 -2.01
CA THR A 355 -3.25 4.24 -3.36
C THR A 355 -2.44 5.07 -4.33
N LEU A 356 -1.52 4.43 -5.05
CA LEU A 356 -0.82 5.04 -6.17
C LEU A 356 -1.66 4.84 -7.44
N VAL A 357 -2.02 5.94 -8.07
CA VAL A 357 -2.83 5.97 -9.29
C VAL A 357 -1.99 6.57 -10.43
N TYR A 358 -2.05 5.94 -11.58
CA TYR A 358 -1.52 6.48 -12.84
C TYR A 358 -2.65 7.11 -13.63
N ARG A 359 -2.43 8.31 -14.16
CA ARG A 359 -3.29 9.02 -15.09
C ARG A 359 -2.60 9.11 -16.45
N ASP A 360 -3.23 8.62 -17.47
CA ASP A 360 -2.72 8.72 -18.84
C ASP A 360 -2.75 10.17 -19.34
N ALA A 361 -1.66 10.63 -19.93
CA ALA A 361 -1.51 12.04 -20.33
C ALA A 361 -2.40 12.45 -21.51
N LEU A 362 -2.82 11.49 -22.36
CA LEU A 362 -3.61 11.77 -23.56
C LEU A 362 -5.12 11.55 -23.34
N THR A 363 -5.46 10.43 -22.70
CA THR A 363 -6.85 10.02 -22.51
C THR A 363 -7.42 10.47 -21.18
N HIS A 364 -6.56 10.96 -20.28
CA HIS A 364 -6.85 11.31 -18.89
C HIS A 364 -7.49 10.17 -18.08
N THR A 365 -7.48 8.94 -18.63
CA THR A 365 -7.98 7.78 -17.93
C THR A 365 -7.04 7.40 -16.79
N THR A 366 -7.60 6.90 -15.71
CA THR A 366 -6.84 6.55 -14.51
C THR A 366 -6.81 5.05 -14.28
N ARG A 367 -5.67 4.51 -13.83
CA ARG A 367 -5.53 3.13 -13.40
C ARG A 367 -4.84 3.05 -12.04
N ILE A 368 -5.24 2.10 -11.22
CA ILE A 368 -4.60 1.80 -9.94
C ILE A 368 -3.29 1.06 -10.24
N VAL A 369 -2.20 1.56 -9.68
CA VAL A 369 -0.86 0.96 -9.80
C VAL A 369 -0.54 0.12 -8.57
N ARG A 370 -0.80 0.66 -7.38
CA ARG A 370 -0.50 0.01 -6.10
C ARG A 370 -1.47 0.48 -5.03
N VAL A 371 -1.84 -0.44 -4.15
CA VAL A 371 -2.64 -0.16 -2.96
C VAL A 371 -1.84 -0.61 -1.75
N GLN A 372 -1.77 0.23 -0.73
CA GLN A 372 -1.13 -0.06 0.55
C GLN A 372 -2.13 0.29 1.66
N ASP A 373 -2.49 -0.71 2.47
CA ASP A 373 -3.27 -0.49 3.67
C ASP A 373 -2.29 -0.08 4.78
N GLN A 374 -2.58 1.01 5.49
CA GLN A 374 -1.84 1.43 6.67
C GLN A 374 -2.52 0.76 7.88
N LEU A 375 -1.74 -0.03 8.62
CA LEU A 375 -2.19 -0.76 9.81
C LEU A 375 -2.00 0.10 11.05
#